data_e87e99594271f1e95b34e80eecdae4e4
#
_entry.id   e87e99594271f1e95b34e80eecdae4e4
#
_cell.length_a   1.000
_cell.length_b   1.000
_cell.length_c   1.000
_cell.angle_alpha   90.00
_cell.angle_beta   90.00
_cell.angle_gamma   90.00
#
_symmetry.space_group_name_H-M   'P 1'
#
loop_
_entity.id
_entity.type
_entity.pdbx_description
1 polymer ?
#
loop_
_entity_poly.entity_id
_entity_poly.type
_entity_poly.pdbx_seq_one_letter_code
_entity_poly.pdbx_strand_id
1 'polypeptide(L)'
;YKACRDEYIRLMTEEMIPLVAREGLAEFCDVFCETGVFTASESEQILRAALAHGLKVKIHTDEIDAIGGTELAGALSAVSAEHLIAATDRGIAALAKGGTVAVLLPATSFYLGKPYARARDMIAAGVPVAVASDFNPGSCPSLNLQLVMNLACWNYRLTPEEVLTAATLNAAAAICRADRLG
;
A
#
# COMPACT_ATOMS: atom_id res chain seq x y z
N TYR A 1 2.16 16.77 -19.18
CA TYR A 1 3.13 15.84 -18.56
C TYR A 1 3.08 14.42 -19.12
N LYS A 2 1.97 13.94 -19.72
CA LYS A 2 1.95 12.61 -20.34
C LYS A 2 3.00 12.45 -21.47
N ALA A 3 3.34 13.54 -22.17
CA ALA A 3 4.37 13.55 -23.21
C ALA A 3 5.79 13.83 -22.68
N CYS A 4 5.94 14.25 -21.42
CA CYS A 4 7.20 14.63 -20.78
C CYS A 4 7.28 13.98 -19.39
N ARG A 5 7.31 12.65 -19.36
CA ARG A 5 7.24 11.87 -18.13
C ARG A 5 8.41 12.13 -17.18
N ASP A 6 9.61 12.16 -17.71
CA ASP A 6 10.83 12.44 -16.94
C ASP A 6 10.80 13.85 -16.31
N GLU A 7 10.27 14.82 -17.03
CA GLU A 7 10.10 16.18 -16.51
C GLU A 7 9.09 16.22 -15.35
N TYR A 8 8.03 15.42 -15.44
CA TYR A 8 7.06 15.30 -14.34
C TYR A 8 7.67 14.65 -13.09
N ILE A 9 8.44 13.57 -13.27
CA ILE A 9 9.15 12.93 -12.16
C ILE A 9 10.15 13.88 -11.55
N ARG A 10 10.92 14.62 -12.37
CA ARG A 10 11.84 15.65 -11.90
C ARG A 10 11.13 16.74 -11.10
N LEU A 11 9.99 17.25 -11.58
CA LEU A 11 9.17 18.22 -10.85
C LEU A 11 8.74 17.70 -9.48
N MET A 12 8.29 16.43 -9.40
CA MET A 12 7.91 15.83 -8.12
C MET A 12 9.11 15.71 -7.18
N THR A 13 10.25 15.23 -7.67
CA THR A 13 11.41 14.92 -6.82
C THR A 13 12.25 16.12 -6.45
N GLU A 14 12.36 17.13 -7.32
CA GLU A 14 13.22 18.31 -7.09
C GLU A 14 12.48 19.53 -6.55
N GLU A 15 11.15 19.61 -6.74
CA GLU A 15 10.38 20.80 -6.36
C GLU A 15 9.24 20.46 -5.38
N MET A 16 8.32 19.55 -5.74
CA MET A 16 7.11 19.29 -4.94
C MET A 16 7.41 18.62 -3.61
N ILE A 17 8.14 17.50 -3.61
CA ILE A 17 8.48 16.76 -2.39
C ILE A 17 9.31 17.61 -1.42
N PRO A 18 10.39 18.31 -1.87
CA PRO A 18 11.15 19.22 -1.00
C PRO A 18 10.28 20.33 -0.40
N LEU A 19 9.38 20.91 -1.19
CA LEU A 19 8.47 21.97 -0.71
C LEU A 19 7.52 21.46 0.35
N VAL A 20 6.82 20.34 0.07
CA VAL A 20 5.86 19.71 0.99
C VAL A 20 6.54 19.34 2.31
N ALA A 21 7.74 18.76 2.26
CA ALA A 21 8.50 18.38 3.43
C ALA A 21 8.94 19.61 4.25
N ARG A 22 9.48 20.65 3.60
CA ARG A 22 9.90 21.87 4.25
C ARG A 22 8.76 22.61 4.96
N GLU A 23 7.57 22.64 4.34
CA GLU A 23 6.38 23.29 4.89
C GLU A 23 5.63 22.40 5.90
N GLY A 24 6.05 21.14 6.11
CA GLY A 24 5.42 20.20 7.04
C GLY A 24 3.98 19.82 6.66
N LEU A 25 3.65 19.78 5.36
CA LEU A 25 2.29 19.57 4.87
C LEU A 25 1.87 18.11 4.79
N ALA A 26 2.82 17.17 4.88
CA ALA A 26 2.57 15.73 4.83
C ALA A 26 3.54 14.95 5.72
N GLU A 27 3.10 13.78 6.17
CA GLU A 27 3.94 12.79 6.87
C GLU A 27 4.40 11.67 5.94
N PHE A 28 3.64 11.42 4.88
CA PHE A 28 3.85 10.30 3.97
C PHE A 28 3.91 10.78 2.52
N CYS A 29 4.70 10.07 1.72
CA CYS A 29 4.63 10.08 0.26
C CYS A 29 4.16 8.71 -0.19
N ASP A 30 3.17 8.68 -1.06
CA ASP A 30 2.60 7.47 -1.61
C ASP A 30 2.67 7.51 -3.14
N VAL A 31 2.88 6.35 -3.77
CA VAL A 31 2.96 6.25 -5.22
C VAL A 31 2.14 5.05 -5.72
N PHE A 32 1.50 5.19 -6.87
CA PHE A 32 0.84 4.09 -7.56
C PHE A 32 1.80 3.44 -8.57
N CYS A 33 2.43 2.36 -8.14
CA CYS A 33 3.37 1.55 -8.91
C CYS A 33 2.62 0.45 -9.66
N GLU A 34 2.25 0.70 -10.92
CA GLU A 34 1.42 -0.24 -11.68
C GLU A 34 1.64 -0.10 -13.19
N THR A 35 1.31 -1.15 -13.95
CA THR A 35 1.33 -1.11 -15.41
C THR A 35 0.48 0.05 -15.94
N GLY A 36 1.09 0.92 -16.74
CA GLY A 36 0.43 2.12 -17.30
C GLY A 36 0.39 3.33 -16.36
N VAL A 37 0.88 3.20 -15.12
CA VAL A 37 1.03 4.29 -14.15
C VAL A 37 2.52 4.57 -13.92
N PHE A 38 3.10 4.36 -12.76
CA PHE A 38 4.54 4.44 -12.53
C PHE A 38 5.16 3.03 -12.54
N THR A 39 6.30 2.89 -13.20
CA THR A 39 7.13 1.68 -13.13
C THR A 39 7.79 1.57 -11.76
N ALA A 40 8.31 0.37 -11.41
CA ALA A 40 9.05 0.18 -10.17
C ALA A 40 10.26 1.12 -10.05
N SER A 41 10.98 1.36 -11.16
CA SER A 41 12.15 2.27 -11.16
C SER A 41 11.76 3.73 -10.93
N GLU A 42 10.68 4.21 -11.56
CA GLU A 42 10.16 5.56 -11.35
C GLU A 42 9.63 5.75 -9.94
N SER A 43 8.90 4.73 -9.44
CA SER A 43 8.40 4.70 -8.05
C SER A 43 9.55 4.74 -7.05
N GLU A 44 10.63 3.99 -7.28
CA GLU A 44 11.81 4.01 -6.45
C GLU A 44 12.45 5.41 -6.41
N GLN A 45 12.57 6.08 -7.55
CA GLN A 45 13.13 7.44 -7.63
C GLN A 45 12.30 8.42 -6.79
N ILE A 46 10.97 8.39 -6.93
CA ILE A 46 10.06 9.27 -6.19
C ILE A 46 10.13 9.00 -4.68
N LEU A 47 10.03 7.72 -4.28
CA LEU A 47 10.01 7.34 -2.87
C LEU A 47 11.36 7.59 -2.18
N ARG A 48 12.50 7.40 -2.88
CA ARG A 48 13.81 7.76 -2.34
C ARG A 48 13.98 9.25 -2.15
N ALA A 49 13.45 10.08 -3.05
CA ALA A 49 13.42 11.53 -2.86
C ALA A 49 12.61 11.90 -1.61
N ALA A 50 11.45 11.28 -1.40
CA ALA A 50 10.64 11.50 -0.20
C ALA A 50 11.39 11.12 1.09
N LEU A 51 12.04 9.95 1.11
CA LEU A 51 12.86 9.51 2.26
C LEU A 51 14.01 10.47 2.54
N ALA A 52 14.67 10.98 1.50
CA ALA A 52 15.78 11.96 1.64
C ALA A 52 15.32 13.27 2.29
N HIS A 53 14.04 13.61 2.17
CA HIS A 53 13.42 14.78 2.79
C HIS A 53 12.66 14.48 4.10
N GLY A 54 12.83 13.26 4.65
CA GLY A 54 12.27 12.88 5.96
C GLY A 54 10.81 12.47 5.94
N LEU A 55 10.18 12.34 4.77
CA LEU A 55 8.85 11.75 4.65
C LEU A 55 8.93 10.23 4.76
N LYS A 56 7.93 9.62 5.37
CA LYS A 56 7.73 8.17 5.33
C LYS A 56 7.12 7.78 3.99
N VAL A 57 7.29 6.52 3.57
CA VAL A 57 6.82 6.08 2.26
C VAL A 57 5.79 4.98 2.36
N LYS A 58 4.86 5.01 1.43
CA LYS A 58 3.81 4.01 1.16
C LYS A 58 3.77 3.73 -0.33
N ILE A 59 3.12 2.65 -0.74
CA ILE A 59 3.05 2.28 -2.15
C ILE A 59 1.77 1.50 -2.45
N HIS A 60 0.97 1.96 -3.41
CA HIS A 60 -0.08 1.18 -4.05
C HIS A 60 0.57 0.36 -5.17
N THR A 61 0.44 -0.96 -5.15
CA THR A 61 1.14 -1.81 -6.10
C THR A 61 0.53 -3.19 -6.26
N ASP A 62 0.89 -3.83 -7.37
CA ASP A 62 0.49 -5.19 -7.71
C ASP A 62 -1.04 -5.41 -7.60
N GLU A 63 -1.80 -4.36 -7.93
CA GLU A 63 -3.26 -4.41 -8.02
C GLU A 63 -3.70 -5.14 -9.29
N ILE A 64 -2.96 -4.94 -10.39
CA ILE A 64 -3.25 -5.50 -11.72
C ILE A 64 -2.16 -6.51 -12.10
N ASP A 65 -0.91 -6.06 -12.12
CA ASP A 65 0.25 -6.82 -12.57
C ASP A 65 1.40 -6.80 -11.55
N ALA A 66 2.11 -7.92 -11.44
CA ALA A 66 3.32 -8.01 -10.62
C ALA A 66 4.51 -7.36 -11.35
N ILE A 67 4.72 -6.06 -11.14
CA ILE A 67 5.80 -5.31 -11.79
C ILE A 67 7.01 -5.01 -10.88
N GLY A 68 7.04 -5.61 -9.68
CA GLY A 68 8.15 -5.47 -8.72
C GLY A 68 7.91 -4.41 -7.65
N GLY A 69 6.71 -3.83 -7.56
CA GLY A 69 6.40 -2.82 -6.57
C GLY A 69 6.30 -3.37 -5.15
N THR A 70 5.82 -4.62 -4.97
CA THR A 70 5.83 -5.29 -3.67
C THR A 70 7.25 -5.52 -3.17
N GLU A 71 8.18 -5.95 -4.04
CA GLU A 71 9.61 -6.10 -3.71
C GLU A 71 10.23 -4.75 -3.35
N LEU A 72 9.88 -3.69 -4.08
CA LEU A 72 10.34 -2.33 -3.80
C LEU A 72 9.86 -1.84 -2.43
N ALA A 73 8.58 -2.10 -2.09
CA ALA A 73 8.02 -1.77 -0.77
C ALA A 73 8.87 -2.34 0.37
N GLY A 74 9.17 -3.65 0.29
CA GLY A 74 10.02 -4.31 1.28
C GLY A 74 11.45 -3.79 1.30
N ALA A 75 12.06 -3.53 0.13
CA ALA A 75 13.42 -3.01 0.02
C ALA A 75 13.60 -1.61 0.61
N LEU A 76 12.56 -0.77 0.52
CA LEU A 76 12.53 0.57 1.10
C LEU A 76 12.05 0.59 2.55
N SER A 77 11.66 -0.56 3.13
CA SER A 77 10.97 -0.65 4.42
C SER A 77 9.80 0.35 4.47
N ALA A 78 8.99 0.36 3.42
CA ALA A 78 7.81 1.20 3.36
C ALA A 78 6.89 0.91 4.55
N VAL A 79 6.23 1.93 5.08
CA VAL A 79 5.30 1.76 6.22
C VAL A 79 4.20 0.78 5.86
N SER A 80 3.67 0.90 4.65
CA SER A 80 2.69 -0.06 4.13
C SER A 80 2.76 -0.18 2.60
N ALA A 81 2.20 -1.27 2.11
CA ALA A 81 1.96 -1.52 0.70
C ALA A 81 0.50 -1.93 0.51
N GLU A 82 -0.19 -1.32 -0.43
CA GLU A 82 -1.63 -1.41 -0.63
C GLU A 82 -1.97 -2.29 -1.84
N HIS A 83 -3.13 -2.97 -1.82
CA HIS A 83 -3.70 -3.92 -2.78
C HIS A 83 -3.04 -5.31 -2.77
N LEU A 84 -1.85 -5.47 -3.37
CA LEU A 84 -1.04 -6.69 -3.35
C LEU A 84 -1.74 -7.93 -3.95
N ILE A 85 -2.68 -7.74 -4.88
CA ILE A 85 -3.48 -8.81 -5.48
C ILE A 85 -2.57 -9.77 -6.26
N ALA A 86 -1.63 -9.21 -7.04
CA ALA A 86 -0.69 -9.94 -7.87
C ALA A 86 0.68 -10.20 -7.19
N ALA A 87 0.81 -9.92 -5.88
CA ALA A 87 2.07 -10.05 -5.16
C ALA A 87 2.69 -11.45 -5.30
N THR A 88 3.99 -11.49 -5.64
CA THR A 88 4.76 -12.73 -5.81
C THR A 88 5.23 -13.29 -4.47
N ASP A 89 5.69 -14.55 -4.43
CA ASP A 89 6.32 -15.12 -3.23
C ASP A 89 7.55 -14.30 -2.80
N ARG A 90 8.31 -13.80 -3.77
CA ARG A 90 9.47 -12.95 -3.55
C ARG A 90 9.07 -11.59 -2.97
N GLY A 91 7.98 -11.02 -3.47
CA GLY A 91 7.39 -9.79 -2.93
C GLY A 91 6.93 -9.97 -1.48
N ILE A 92 6.19 -11.05 -1.19
CA ILE A 92 5.74 -11.36 0.18
C ILE A 92 6.93 -11.51 1.13
N ALA A 93 7.97 -12.23 0.71
CA ALA A 93 9.20 -12.38 1.51
C ALA A 93 9.92 -11.03 1.72
N ALA A 94 9.90 -10.13 0.74
CA ALA A 94 10.47 -8.79 0.85
C ALA A 94 9.69 -7.93 1.86
N LEU A 95 8.35 -7.97 1.85
CA LEU A 95 7.51 -7.29 2.85
C LEU A 95 7.82 -7.76 4.27
N ALA A 96 7.89 -9.08 4.48
CA ALA A 96 8.23 -9.66 5.78
C ALA A 96 9.59 -9.17 6.28
N LYS A 97 10.60 -9.19 5.40
CA LYS A 97 11.95 -8.71 5.73
C LYS A 97 12.00 -7.21 6.01
N GLY A 98 11.24 -6.42 5.26
CA GLY A 98 11.17 -4.96 5.39
C GLY A 98 10.34 -4.47 6.58
N GLY A 99 9.55 -5.36 7.20
CA GLY A 99 8.59 -4.98 8.25
C GLY A 99 7.42 -4.14 7.72
N THR A 100 7.12 -4.23 6.43
CA THR A 100 6.08 -3.48 5.76
C THR A 100 4.69 -4.07 6.05
N VAL A 101 3.71 -3.24 6.40
CA VAL A 101 2.32 -3.68 6.59
C VAL A 101 1.65 -3.87 5.24
N ALA A 102 1.04 -5.03 5.02
CA ALA A 102 0.21 -5.30 3.84
C ALA A 102 -1.22 -4.78 4.09
N VAL A 103 -1.63 -3.72 3.40
CA VAL A 103 -2.99 -3.18 3.50
C VAL A 103 -3.83 -3.75 2.37
N LEU A 104 -4.73 -4.65 2.71
CA LEU A 104 -5.57 -5.35 1.74
C LEU A 104 -6.94 -4.70 1.63
N LEU A 105 -7.48 -4.63 0.41
CA LEU A 105 -8.63 -3.82 0.05
C LEU A 105 -9.75 -4.71 -0.54
N PRO A 106 -10.39 -5.58 0.29
CA PRO A 106 -11.31 -6.59 -0.23
C PRO A 106 -12.58 -6.00 -0.86
N ALA A 107 -12.98 -4.80 -0.45
CA ALA A 107 -14.14 -4.12 -1.04
C ALA A 107 -13.87 -3.63 -2.47
N THR A 108 -12.65 -3.22 -2.77
CA THR A 108 -12.21 -2.88 -4.12
C THR A 108 -12.22 -4.11 -5.04
N SER A 109 -11.63 -5.21 -4.61
CA SER A 109 -11.69 -6.47 -5.35
C SER A 109 -13.12 -6.92 -5.60
N PHE A 110 -14.00 -6.81 -4.60
CA PHE A 110 -15.42 -7.15 -4.71
C PHE A 110 -16.15 -6.26 -5.73
N TYR A 111 -16.01 -4.95 -5.60
CA TYR A 111 -16.70 -3.99 -6.47
C TYR A 111 -16.26 -4.11 -7.94
N LEU A 112 -14.97 -4.31 -8.17
CA LEU A 112 -14.40 -4.45 -9.51
C LEU A 112 -14.46 -5.87 -10.09
N GLY A 113 -14.92 -6.87 -9.32
CA GLY A 113 -14.92 -8.27 -9.74
C GLY A 113 -13.51 -8.82 -9.96
N LYS A 114 -12.53 -8.37 -9.18
CA LYS A 114 -11.11 -8.75 -9.27
C LYS A 114 -10.79 -9.92 -8.34
N PRO A 115 -9.66 -10.63 -8.58
CA PRO A 115 -9.11 -11.58 -7.61
C PRO A 115 -8.83 -10.93 -6.26
N TYR A 116 -8.62 -11.76 -5.24
CA TYR A 116 -8.28 -11.34 -3.90
C TYR A 116 -6.81 -11.61 -3.59
N ALA A 117 -6.18 -10.72 -2.82
CA ALA A 117 -4.79 -10.87 -2.40
C ALA A 117 -4.58 -12.12 -1.53
N ARG A 118 -3.35 -12.63 -1.49
CA ARG A 118 -2.93 -13.85 -0.80
C ARG A 118 -2.69 -13.61 0.70
N ALA A 119 -3.71 -13.17 1.42
CA ALA A 119 -3.61 -12.77 2.82
C ALA A 119 -3.05 -13.88 3.73
N ARG A 120 -3.47 -15.15 3.53
CA ARG A 120 -2.98 -16.28 4.34
C ARG A 120 -1.48 -16.51 4.17
N ASP A 121 -0.98 -16.38 2.94
CA ASP A 121 0.44 -16.56 2.64
C ASP A 121 1.27 -15.42 3.26
N MET A 122 0.74 -14.19 3.22
CA MET A 122 1.36 -13.02 3.87
C MET A 122 1.47 -13.22 5.38
N ILE A 123 0.38 -13.64 6.04
CA ILE A 123 0.37 -13.93 7.48
C ILE A 123 1.35 -15.07 7.80
N ALA A 124 1.33 -16.15 7.01
CA ALA A 124 2.24 -17.27 7.21
C ALA A 124 3.72 -16.88 7.05
N ALA A 125 4.01 -15.88 6.22
CA ALA A 125 5.35 -15.31 6.06
C ALA A 125 5.72 -14.28 7.15
N GLY A 126 4.81 -13.98 8.10
CA GLY A 126 5.04 -13.01 9.16
C GLY A 126 4.79 -11.55 8.77
N VAL A 127 4.11 -11.30 7.64
CA VAL A 127 3.73 -9.94 7.23
C VAL A 127 2.50 -9.51 8.03
N PRO A 128 2.52 -8.36 8.72
CA PRO A 128 1.32 -7.80 9.33
C PRO A 128 0.31 -7.43 8.24
N VAL A 129 -0.93 -7.94 8.35
CA VAL A 129 -2.01 -7.64 7.41
C VAL A 129 -2.99 -6.66 8.03
N ALA A 130 -3.27 -5.57 7.33
CA ALA A 130 -4.35 -4.62 7.63
C ALA A 130 -5.45 -4.69 6.57
N VAL A 131 -6.65 -4.21 6.88
CA VAL A 131 -7.74 -4.04 5.92
C VAL A 131 -8.29 -2.62 5.97
N ALA A 132 -8.67 -2.10 4.80
CA ALA A 132 -9.25 -0.77 4.65
C ALA A 132 -10.32 -0.74 3.54
N SER A 133 -11.06 0.36 3.46
CA SER A 133 -12.16 0.48 2.50
C SER A 133 -11.70 0.82 1.08
N ASP A 134 -10.59 1.52 0.93
CA ASP A 134 -10.21 2.15 -0.34
C ASP A 134 -11.33 3.05 -0.91
N PHE A 135 -11.95 3.84 -0.03
CA PHE A 135 -13.10 4.67 -0.45
C PHE A 135 -12.72 5.66 -1.55
N ASN A 136 -13.24 5.41 -2.73
CA ASN A 136 -13.14 6.31 -3.87
C ASN A 136 -14.26 6.03 -4.88
N PRO A 137 -14.62 7.00 -5.75
CA PRO A 137 -15.74 6.83 -6.68
C PRO A 137 -15.46 5.82 -7.82
N GLY A 138 -14.20 5.49 -8.08
CA GLY A 138 -13.79 4.63 -9.20
C GLY A 138 -13.79 3.16 -8.88
N SER A 139 -13.36 2.78 -7.69
CA SER A 139 -13.10 1.38 -7.34
C SER A 139 -13.82 0.87 -6.10
N CYS A 140 -14.22 1.76 -5.17
CA CYS A 140 -14.97 1.35 -3.97
C CYS A 140 -15.82 2.50 -3.39
N PRO A 141 -17.06 2.71 -3.83
CA PRO A 141 -17.90 3.81 -3.35
C PRO A 141 -18.58 3.48 -2.00
N SER A 142 -17.88 2.86 -1.07
CA SER A 142 -18.40 2.45 0.24
C SER A 142 -17.45 2.75 1.38
N LEU A 143 -17.97 3.39 2.44
CA LEU A 143 -17.27 3.61 3.71
C LEU A 143 -17.59 2.53 4.76
N ASN A 144 -18.35 1.49 4.39
CA ASN A 144 -18.82 0.46 5.32
C ASN A 144 -17.69 -0.49 5.70
N LEU A 145 -16.98 -0.19 6.80
CA LEU A 145 -15.89 -1.03 7.28
C LEU A 145 -16.37 -2.42 7.74
N GLN A 146 -17.61 -2.55 8.23
CA GLN A 146 -18.17 -3.86 8.58
C GLN A 146 -18.31 -4.76 7.34
N LEU A 147 -18.69 -4.19 6.19
CA LEU A 147 -18.67 -4.92 4.92
C LEU A 147 -17.25 -5.37 4.56
N VAL A 148 -16.26 -4.47 4.68
CA VAL A 148 -14.84 -4.78 4.44
C VAL A 148 -14.38 -5.96 5.30
N MET A 149 -14.70 -5.93 6.60
CA MET A 149 -14.36 -7.00 7.55
C MET A 149 -15.01 -8.34 7.17
N ASN A 150 -16.30 -8.33 6.79
CA ASN A 150 -16.99 -9.55 6.33
C ASN A 150 -16.34 -10.10 5.05
N LEU A 151 -16.03 -9.24 4.07
CA LEU A 151 -15.35 -9.65 2.85
C LEU A 151 -13.97 -10.25 3.13
N ALA A 152 -13.24 -9.72 4.12
CA ALA A 152 -11.96 -10.27 4.54
C ALA A 152 -12.10 -11.66 5.16
N CYS A 153 -13.11 -11.90 6.01
CA CYS A 153 -13.42 -13.22 6.53
C CYS A 153 -13.70 -14.23 5.40
N TRP A 154 -14.54 -13.86 4.45
CA TRP A 154 -14.98 -14.78 3.41
C TRP A 154 -13.91 -15.03 2.34
N ASN A 155 -13.28 -13.97 1.84
CA ASN A 155 -12.42 -14.08 0.65
C ASN A 155 -10.94 -14.28 1.01
N TYR A 156 -10.46 -13.67 2.10
CA TYR A 156 -9.11 -13.91 2.60
C TYR A 156 -9.03 -15.06 3.58
N ARG A 157 -10.20 -15.63 3.99
CA ARG A 157 -10.31 -16.71 4.97
C ARG A 157 -9.65 -16.37 6.31
N LEU A 158 -9.77 -15.12 6.72
CA LEU A 158 -9.32 -14.65 8.02
C LEU A 158 -10.36 -14.98 9.10
N THR A 159 -9.91 -15.31 10.30
CA THR A 159 -10.82 -15.45 11.44
C THR A 159 -11.35 -14.07 11.87
N PRO A 160 -12.48 -13.99 12.59
CA PRO A 160 -12.97 -12.72 13.11
C PRO A 160 -11.94 -11.94 13.94
N GLU A 161 -11.12 -12.65 14.74
CA GLU A 161 -10.07 -12.07 15.56
C GLU A 161 -8.93 -11.49 14.71
N GLU A 162 -8.51 -12.21 13.67
CA GLU A 162 -7.52 -11.73 12.70
C GLU A 162 -8.04 -10.48 11.97
N VAL A 163 -9.32 -10.48 11.57
CA VAL A 163 -9.94 -9.34 10.89
C VAL A 163 -10.07 -8.14 11.83
N LEU A 164 -10.43 -8.36 13.09
CA LEU A 164 -10.47 -7.27 14.06
C LEU A 164 -9.09 -6.65 14.25
N THR A 165 -8.05 -7.47 14.41
CA THR A 165 -6.65 -7.01 14.48
C THR A 165 -6.24 -6.25 13.22
N ALA A 166 -6.61 -6.76 12.05
CA ALA A 166 -6.30 -6.14 10.75
C ALA A 166 -6.99 -4.77 10.56
N ALA A 167 -8.23 -4.63 11.07
CA ALA A 167 -9.01 -3.39 10.95
C ALA A 167 -8.66 -2.34 12.02
N THR A 168 -7.92 -2.73 13.08
CA THR A 168 -7.61 -1.86 14.22
C THR A 168 -6.10 -1.71 14.42
N LEU A 169 -5.46 -2.63 15.14
CA LEU A 169 -4.02 -2.55 15.50
C LEU A 169 -3.11 -2.43 14.28
N ASN A 170 -3.27 -3.31 13.29
CA ASN A 170 -2.43 -3.29 12.10
C ASN A 170 -2.74 -2.10 11.19
N ALA A 171 -4.02 -1.68 11.11
CA ALA A 171 -4.40 -0.46 10.39
C ALA A 171 -3.77 0.79 11.05
N ALA A 172 -3.76 0.86 12.38
CA ALA A 172 -3.07 1.92 13.11
C ALA A 172 -1.55 1.91 12.86
N ALA A 173 -0.94 0.72 12.80
CA ALA A 173 0.49 0.58 12.45
C ALA A 173 0.78 1.08 11.03
N ALA A 174 -0.10 0.78 10.06
CA ALA A 174 0.02 1.21 8.66
C ALA A 174 0.01 2.73 8.46
N ILE A 175 -0.41 3.49 9.48
CA ILE A 175 -0.39 4.96 9.49
C ILE A 175 0.50 5.52 10.61
N CYS A 176 1.37 4.71 11.21
CA CYS A 176 2.25 5.09 12.33
C CYS A 176 1.50 5.70 13.52
N ARG A 177 0.37 5.08 13.94
CA ARG A 177 -0.47 5.51 15.06
C ARG A 177 -0.75 4.39 16.07
N ALA A 178 0.00 3.28 16.01
CA ALA A 178 -0.17 2.14 16.92
C ALA A 178 0.10 2.45 18.40
N ASP A 179 0.72 3.60 18.68
CA ASP A 179 0.92 4.15 20.03
C ASP A 179 -0.35 4.78 20.64
N ARG A 180 -1.36 5.05 19.82
CA ARG A 180 -2.56 5.79 20.20
C ARG A 180 -3.88 5.16 19.74
N LEU A 181 -3.83 4.33 18.71
CA LEU A 181 -5.00 3.71 18.08
C LEU A 181 -4.82 2.19 17.96
N GLY A 182 -5.94 1.48 17.87
CA GLY A 182 -5.94 0.04 17.67
C GLY A 182 -6.86 -0.71 18.60
#